data_5d67988e6131a0ef07fa12249f5aeade
#
_entry.id   5d67988e6131a0ef07fa12249f5aeade
#
_cell.length_a   1.000
_cell.length_b   1.000
_cell.length_c   1.000
_cell.angle_alpha   90.00
_cell.angle_beta   90.00
_cell.angle_gamma   90.00
#
_symmetry.space_group_name_H-M   'P 1'
#
loop_
_entity.id
_entity.type
_entity.pdbx_description
1 polymer ?
#
loop_
_entity_poly.entity_id
_entity_poly.type
_entity_poly.pdbx_seq_one_letter_code
_entity_poly.pdbx_strand_id
1 'polypeptide(L)'
;MYKRQYDTVHGKWNYFTAADDQIQLTENSYLVIGTLVSYEKMKEYFGEENIVPVYIEVEDGERLARALERERRQEKPKYAELCRRFLADAEDFSEENLQKQGITKRFYNENAETCSDEIVLYIREKL
;
A
#
# COMPACT_ATOMS: atom_id res chain seq x y z
N MET A 1 -14.17 -4.97 -10.08
CA MET A 1 -13.20 -4.12 -10.80
C MET A 1 -12.97 -2.82 -10.03
N TYR A 2 -11.74 -2.41 -9.96
CA TYR A 2 -11.31 -1.19 -9.28
C TYR A 2 -10.50 -0.32 -10.24
N LYS A 3 -10.76 0.98 -10.25
CA LYS A 3 -10.01 1.94 -11.05
C LYS A 3 -9.73 3.18 -10.22
N ARG A 4 -8.50 3.67 -10.28
CA ARG A 4 -8.11 4.95 -9.66
C ARG A 4 -7.30 5.79 -10.63
N GLN A 5 -7.54 7.09 -10.61
CA GLN A 5 -6.87 8.06 -11.45
C GLN A 5 -6.07 9.04 -10.59
N TYR A 6 -4.83 9.30 -10.98
CA TYR A 6 -3.97 10.27 -10.34
C TYR A 6 -3.60 11.38 -11.32
N ASP A 7 -3.64 12.63 -10.85
CA ASP A 7 -3.10 13.76 -11.58
C ASP A 7 -1.60 13.83 -11.29
N THR A 8 -0.78 13.72 -12.33
CA THR A 8 0.67 13.78 -12.21
C THR A 8 1.22 14.95 -13.01
N VAL A 9 2.51 15.27 -12.83
CA VAL A 9 3.21 16.30 -13.64
C VAL A 9 3.32 15.90 -15.11
N HIS A 10 3.08 14.62 -15.44
CA HIS A 10 3.11 14.06 -16.78
C HIS A 10 1.71 13.76 -17.35
N GLY A 11 0.65 14.26 -16.70
CA GLY A 11 -0.73 14.00 -17.08
C GLY A 11 -1.45 13.08 -16.09
N LYS A 12 -2.56 12.51 -16.54
CA LYS A 12 -3.38 11.63 -15.70
C LYS A 12 -2.95 10.17 -15.86
N TRP A 13 -2.65 9.54 -14.73
CA TRP A 13 -2.32 8.12 -14.68
C TRP A 13 -3.49 7.33 -14.09
N ASN A 14 -3.84 6.25 -14.77
CA ASN A 14 -4.94 5.38 -14.35
C ASN A 14 -4.41 4.04 -13.85
N TYR A 15 -4.91 3.63 -12.70
CA TYR A 15 -4.63 2.32 -12.13
C TYR A 15 -5.94 1.59 -11.95
N PHE A 16 -5.95 0.30 -12.26
CA PHE A 16 -7.16 -0.51 -12.10
C PHE A 16 -6.82 -1.95 -11.71
N THR A 17 -7.78 -2.60 -11.08
CA THR A 17 -7.74 -4.02 -10.78
C THR A 17 -9.02 -4.65 -11.30
N ALA A 18 -8.91 -5.74 -12.04
CA ALA A 18 -10.03 -6.46 -12.61
C ALA A 18 -10.07 -7.90 -12.11
N ALA A 19 -11.29 -8.44 -11.99
CA ALA A 19 -11.47 -9.84 -11.67
C ALA A 19 -11.26 -10.66 -12.95
N ASP A 20 -10.07 -11.24 -13.10
CA ASP A 20 -9.65 -12.01 -14.28
C ASP A 20 -9.18 -13.42 -13.95
N ASP A 21 -9.62 -13.94 -12.81
CA ASP A 21 -9.35 -15.30 -12.32
C ASP A 21 -7.87 -15.58 -12.00
N GLN A 22 -7.03 -14.56 -11.84
CA GLN A 22 -5.65 -14.76 -11.41
C GLN A 22 -5.55 -15.22 -9.95
N ILE A 23 -6.51 -14.81 -9.11
CA ILE A 23 -6.55 -15.17 -7.70
C ILE A 23 -7.55 -16.28 -7.48
N GLN A 24 -7.06 -17.42 -6.98
CA GLN A 24 -7.83 -18.62 -6.68
C GLN A 24 -7.66 -18.97 -5.19
N LEU A 25 -8.45 -18.34 -4.32
CA LEU A 25 -8.31 -18.48 -2.86
C LEU A 25 -8.56 -19.89 -2.33
N THR A 26 -9.27 -20.72 -3.08
CA THR A 26 -9.47 -22.13 -2.73
C THR A 26 -8.20 -22.96 -2.88
N GLU A 27 -7.25 -22.49 -3.64
CA GLU A 27 -6.02 -23.22 -3.95
C GLU A 27 -4.79 -22.67 -3.22
N ASN A 28 -4.70 -21.32 -3.08
CA ASN A 28 -3.49 -20.65 -2.59
C ASN A 28 -3.80 -19.41 -1.76
N SER A 29 -2.81 -19.02 -0.96
CA SER A 29 -2.77 -17.70 -0.33
C SER A 29 -1.90 -16.77 -1.17
N TYR A 30 -2.21 -15.48 -1.16
CA TYR A 30 -1.55 -14.48 -2.00
C TYR A 30 -1.11 -13.27 -1.18
N LEU A 31 0.01 -12.68 -1.57
CA LEU A 31 0.43 -11.36 -1.11
C LEU A 31 0.11 -10.34 -2.22
N VAL A 32 -0.60 -9.29 -1.85
CA VAL A 32 -0.99 -8.24 -2.80
C VAL A 32 -0.60 -6.88 -2.24
N ILE A 33 0.05 -6.08 -3.07
CA ILE A 33 0.37 -4.69 -2.73
C ILE A 33 -0.74 -3.81 -3.28
N GLY A 34 -1.23 -2.88 -2.46
CA GLY A 34 -2.30 -2.01 -2.90
C GLY A 34 -2.50 -0.79 -2.01
N THR A 35 -3.51 -0.03 -2.34
CA THR A 35 -3.96 1.15 -1.59
C THR A 35 -5.13 0.78 -0.68
N LEU A 36 -5.55 1.72 0.18
CA LEU A 36 -6.74 1.52 1.02
C LEU A 36 -8.00 1.32 0.17
N VAL A 37 -8.11 2.01 -0.96
CA VAL A 37 -9.26 1.86 -1.85
C VAL A 37 -9.27 0.47 -2.49
N SER A 38 -8.12 -0.04 -2.93
CA SER A 38 -8.05 -1.40 -3.45
C SER A 38 -8.35 -2.44 -2.36
N TYR A 39 -7.89 -2.23 -1.14
CA TYR A 39 -8.22 -3.09 0.00
C TYR A 39 -9.72 -3.15 0.24
N GLU A 40 -10.39 -1.99 0.25
CA GLU A 40 -11.85 -1.93 0.40
C GLU A 40 -12.56 -2.75 -0.67
N LYS A 41 -12.17 -2.57 -1.93
CA LYS A 41 -12.78 -3.30 -3.06
C LYS A 41 -12.50 -4.80 -3.01
N MET A 42 -11.32 -5.19 -2.60
CA MET A 42 -10.99 -6.61 -2.43
C MET A 42 -11.77 -7.25 -1.28
N LYS A 43 -12.01 -6.52 -0.18
CA LYS A 43 -12.88 -7.00 0.89
C LYS A 43 -14.31 -7.24 0.41
N GLU A 44 -14.84 -6.30 -0.38
CA GLU A 44 -16.17 -6.44 -0.96
C GLU A 44 -16.29 -7.65 -1.90
N TYR A 45 -15.24 -7.90 -2.68
CA TYR A 45 -15.23 -8.98 -3.67
C TYR A 45 -14.98 -10.36 -3.04
N PHE A 46 -13.96 -10.50 -2.20
CA PHE A 46 -13.53 -11.79 -1.64
C PHE A 46 -14.14 -12.11 -0.27
N GLY A 47 -14.70 -11.13 0.41
CA GLY A 47 -15.16 -11.25 1.80
C GLY A 47 -14.07 -10.82 2.78
N GLU A 48 -14.49 -10.15 3.86
CA GLU A 48 -13.58 -9.61 4.88
C GLU A 48 -12.75 -10.71 5.55
N GLU A 49 -13.34 -11.88 5.77
CA GLU A 49 -12.70 -13.03 6.40
C GLU A 49 -11.55 -13.62 5.57
N ASN A 50 -11.50 -13.30 4.27
CA ASN A 50 -10.45 -13.80 3.37
C ASN A 50 -9.30 -12.82 3.15
N ILE A 51 -9.36 -11.63 3.75
CA ILE A 51 -8.37 -10.57 3.55
C ILE A 51 -7.76 -10.18 4.89
N VAL A 52 -6.44 -10.21 4.97
CA VAL A 52 -5.70 -9.73 6.13
C VAL A 52 -4.89 -8.50 5.73
N PRO A 53 -5.22 -7.31 6.25
CA PRO A 53 -4.43 -6.12 5.95
C PRO A 53 -3.13 -6.12 6.73
N VAL A 54 -2.05 -5.75 6.04
CA VAL A 54 -0.74 -5.51 6.65
C VAL A 54 -0.36 -4.07 6.30
N TYR A 55 -0.49 -3.18 7.27
CA TYR A 55 -0.13 -1.78 7.09
C TYR A 55 1.24 -1.50 7.65
N ILE A 56 2.13 -1.03 6.79
CA ILE A 56 3.52 -0.71 7.14
C ILE A 56 3.64 0.80 7.26
N GLU A 57 4.04 1.27 8.45
CA GLU A 57 4.18 2.69 8.75
C GLU A 57 5.64 3.08 8.87
N VAL A 58 5.95 4.25 8.33
CA VAL A 58 7.25 4.91 8.50
C VAL A 58 6.96 6.36 8.88
N GLU A 59 7.72 6.90 9.83
CA GLU A 59 7.61 8.31 10.20
C GLU A 59 7.77 9.18 8.94
N ASP A 60 6.98 10.26 8.82
CA ASP A 60 6.88 11.03 7.59
C ASP A 60 8.21 11.60 7.10
N GLY A 61 9.01 12.16 8.00
CA GLY A 61 10.32 12.70 7.64
C GLY A 61 11.27 11.64 7.12
N GLU A 62 11.29 10.48 7.76
CA GLU A 62 12.08 9.34 7.33
C GLU A 62 11.59 8.80 5.98
N ARG A 63 10.29 8.72 5.81
CA ARG A 63 9.66 8.28 4.55
C ARG A 63 10.04 9.21 3.39
N LEU A 64 9.98 10.53 3.62
CA LEU A 64 10.38 11.52 2.64
C LEU A 64 11.88 11.45 2.32
N ALA A 65 12.72 11.32 3.34
CA ALA A 65 14.16 11.20 3.17
C ALA A 65 14.55 9.98 2.34
N ARG A 66 13.95 8.83 2.62
CA ARG A 66 14.18 7.60 1.85
C ARG A 66 13.74 7.73 0.40
N ALA A 67 12.59 8.36 0.16
CA ALA A 67 12.07 8.58 -1.18
C ALA A 67 12.98 9.54 -1.96
N LEU A 68 13.44 10.63 -1.33
CA LEU A 68 14.34 11.60 -1.95
C LEU A 68 15.67 10.94 -2.31
N GLU A 69 16.23 10.13 -1.44
CA GLU A 69 17.49 9.44 -1.71
C GLU A 69 17.37 8.49 -2.91
N ARG A 70 16.28 7.73 -2.98
CA ARG A 70 16.03 6.86 -4.14
C ARG A 70 15.90 7.66 -5.42
N GLU A 71 15.19 8.77 -5.39
CA GLU A 71 14.98 9.61 -6.58
C GLU A 71 16.30 10.23 -7.07
N ARG A 72 17.15 10.64 -6.17
CA ARG A 72 18.48 11.22 -6.51
C ARG A 72 19.38 10.21 -7.22
N ARG A 73 19.17 8.92 -7.00
CA ARG A 73 19.94 7.85 -7.66
C ARG A 73 19.43 7.52 -9.06
N GLN A 74 18.26 8.05 -9.45
CA GLN A 74 17.75 7.85 -10.78
C GLN A 74 18.55 8.63 -11.81
N GLU A 75 18.65 8.12 -13.03
CA GLU A 75 19.32 8.81 -14.14
C GLU A 75 18.67 10.16 -14.42
N LYS A 76 17.34 10.23 -14.38
CA LYS A 76 16.55 11.46 -14.57
C LYS A 76 15.59 11.66 -13.40
N PRO A 77 16.07 12.26 -12.30
CA PRO A 77 15.22 12.46 -11.13
C PRO A 77 13.99 13.33 -11.42
N LYS A 78 12.85 12.95 -10.84
CA LYS A 78 11.57 13.64 -11.02
C LYS A 78 11.04 14.10 -9.65
N TYR A 79 11.65 15.15 -9.13
CA TYR A 79 11.38 15.63 -7.76
C TYR A 79 9.94 16.13 -7.58
N ALA A 80 9.39 16.82 -8.58
CA ALA A 80 8.00 17.30 -8.51
C ALA A 80 7.02 16.15 -8.39
N GLU A 81 7.21 15.07 -9.15
CA GLU A 81 6.38 13.88 -9.07
C GLU A 81 6.54 13.15 -7.74
N LEU A 82 7.75 13.09 -7.19
CA LEU A 82 8.00 12.55 -5.86
C LEU A 82 7.19 13.31 -4.81
N CYS A 83 7.21 14.62 -4.84
CA CYS A 83 6.46 15.46 -3.89
C CYS A 83 4.95 15.26 -4.04
N ARG A 84 4.46 15.17 -5.26
CA ARG A 84 3.05 14.90 -5.52
C ARG A 84 2.62 13.56 -4.93
N ARG A 85 3.41 12.51 -5.16
CA ARG A 85 3.13 11.17 -4.61
C ARG A 85 3.16 11.17 -3.09
N PHE A 86 4.14 11.85 -2.51
CA PHE A 86 4.25 11.94 -1.05
C PHE A 86 3.00 12.58 -0.44
N LEU A 87 2.53 13.69 -1.00
CA LEU A 87 1.32 14.37 -0.52
C LEU A 87 0.07 13.52 -0.74
N ALA A 88 -0.05 12.87 -1.89
CA ALA A 88 -1.18 11.99 -2.18
C ALA A 88 -1.24 10.81 -1.21
N ASP A 89 -0.10 10.18 -0.93
CA ASP A 89 -0.03 9.06 0.02
C ASP A 89 -0.35 9.51 1.44
N ALA A 90 0.11 10.69 1.84
CA ALA A 90 -0.20 11.23 3.17
C ALA A 90 -1.70 11.44 3.37
N GLU A 91 -2.41 11.87 2.34
CA GLU A 91 -3.86 12.01 2.37
C GLU A 91 -4.56 10.66 2.31
N ASP A 92 -4.16 9.80 1.39
CA ASP A 92 -4.77 8.48 1.17
C ASP A 92 -4.66 7.59 2.42
N PHE A 93 -3.54 7.63 3.12
CA PHE A 93 -3.28 6.83 4.31
C PHE A 93 -3.38 7.65 5.60
N SER A 94 -4.22 8.67 5.62
CA SER A 94 -4.50 9.44 6.83
C SER A 94 -5.09 8.56 7.93
N GLU A 95 -4.95 9.00 9.19
CA GLU A 95 -5.55 8.29 10.34
C GLU A 95 -7.04 8.06 10.16
N GLU A 96 -7.74 9.07 9.64
CA GLU A 96 -9.17 8.98 9.37
C GLU A 96 -9.48 7.86 8.38
N ASN A 97 -8.74 7.77 7.29
CA ASN A 97 -8.94 6.74 6.28
C ASN A 97 -8.58 5.35 6.77
N LEU A 98 -7.51 5.23 7.55
CA LEU A 98 -7.13 3.96 8.18
C LEU A 98 -8.22 3.47 9.14
N GLN A 99 -8.78 4.36 9.95
CA GLN A 99 -9.86 4.01 10.87
C GLN A 99 -11.13 3.60 10.13
N LYS A 100 -11.48 4.28 9.05
CA LYS A 100 -12.64 3.91 8.21
C LYS A 100 -12.54 2.50 7.67
N GLN A 101 -11.33 2.04 7.37
CA GLN A 101 -11.08 0.69 6.87
C GLN A 101 -10.83 -0.34 7.98
N GLY A 102 -10.92 0.08 9.25
CA GLY A 102 -10.72 -0.82 10.38
C GLY A 102 -9.29 -1.29 10.58
N ILE A 103 -8.32 -0.58 10.03
CA ILE A 103 -6.90 -0.93 10.15
C ILE A 103 -6.36 -0.34 11.45
N THR A 104 -6.12 -1.21 12.43
CA THR A 104 -5.59 -0.83 13.75
C THR A 104 -4.18 -1.34 13.98
N LYS A 105 -3.85 -2.52 13.46
CA LYS A 105 -2.52 -3.11 13.56
C LYS A 105 -1.56 -2.40 12.63
N ARG A 106 -0.40 -1.97 13.16
CA ARG A 106 0.64 -1.28 12.41
C ARG A 106 1.98 -1.96 12.60
N PHE A 107 2.74 -1.99 11.51
CA PHE A 107 4.12 -2.48 11.52
C PHE A 107 5.03 -1.29 11.19
N TYR A 108 5.92 -0.95 12.11
CA TYR A 108 6.79 0.21 11.95
C TYR A 108 8.09 -0.22 11.28
N ASN A 109 8.33 0.29 10.08
CA ASN A 109 9.54 -0.03 9.31
C ASN A 109 10.69 0.93 9.65
N GLU A 110 11.21 0.82 10.87
CA GLU A 110 12.48 1.46 11.25
C GLU A 110 13.66 0.66 10.72
N ASN A 111 13.53 -0.67 10.72
CA ASN A 111 14.48 -1.61 10.15
C ASN A 111 13.72 -2.65 9.34
N ALA A 112 14.06 -2.79 8.05
CA ALA A 112 13.33 -3.65 7.13
C ALA A 112 13.33 -5.13 7.55
N GLU A 113 14.46 -5.63 8.05
CA GLU A 113 14.58 -7.03 8.46
C GLU A 113 13.70 -7.33 9.67
N THR A 114 13.77 -6.50 10.71
CA THR A 114 12.95 -6.66 11.92
C THR A 114 11.47 -6.54 11.59
N CYS A 115 11.09 -5.54 10.80
CA CYS A 115 9.71 -5.34 10.37
C CYS A 115 9.20 -6.54 9.56
N SER A 116 10.00 -7.04 8.64
CA SER A 116 9.66 -8.23 7.84
C SER A 116 9.43 -9.45 8.71
N ASP A 117 10.29 -9.69 9.71
CA ASP A 117 10.15 -10.82 10.64
C ASP A 117 8.85 -10.73 11.44
N GLU A 118 8.51 -9.54 11.93
CA GLU A 118 7.25 -9.30 12.64
C GLU A 118 6.03 -9.59 11.77
N ILE A 119 6.07 -9.14 10.51
CA ILE A 119 4.99 -9.37 9.54
C ILE A 119 4.83 -10.85 9.25
N VAL A 120 5.92 -11.58 9.04
CA VAL A 120 5.89 -13.03 8.80
C VAL A 120 5.25 -13.76 9.95
N LEU A 121 5.62 -13.43 11.19
CA LEU A 121 5.03 -14.05 12.39
C LEU A 121 3.52 -13.76 12.45
N TYR A 122 3.13 -12.52 12.20
CA TYR A 122 1.73 -12.11 12.21
C TYR A 122 0.91 -12.88 11.16
N ILE A 123 1.43 -13.01 9.95
CA ILE A 123 0.75 -13.72 8.86
C ILE A 123 0.58 -15.20 9.23
N ARG A 124 1.61 -15.83 9.80
CA ARG A 124 1.55 -17.24 10.24
C ARG A 124 0.47 -17.47 11.28
N GLU A 125 0.25 -16.52 12.19
CA GLU A 125 -0.81 -16.62 13.19
C GLU A 125 -2.20 -16.57 12.57
N LYS A 126 -2.35 -15.95 11.38
CA LYS A 126 -3.63 -15.80 10.67
C LYS A 126 -3.94 -16.95 9.71
N LEU A 127 -2.96 -17.75 9.38
CA LEU A 127 -3.14 -18.90 8.46
C LEU A 127 -3.63 -20.21 9.22
#